data_5d601493862ea2e47d9c40df3405b3b0
#
_entry.id   5d601493862ea2e47d9c40df3405b3b0
#
_cell.length_a   1.000
_cell.length_b   1.000
_cell.length_c   1.000
_cell.angle_alpha   90.00
_cell.angle_beta   90.00
_cell.angle_gamma   90.00
#
_symmetry.space_group_name_H-M   'P 1'
#
loop_
_entity.id
_entity.type
_entity.pdbx_description
1 polymer ?
#
loop_
_entity_poly.entity_id
_entity_poly.type
_entity_poly.pdbx_seq_one_letter_code
_entity_poly.pdbx_strand_id
1 'polypeptide(L)'
;MSDSWETLKLLADSTRVRILSLLAKEELSVAELQEVLDMGQSRISSHLGLLRQGELVHDRREGKKTFYALNEAVEIGAARLLQAACSSVEKTAQIEADHANLKRILEKRKQKSEQYFNSVAGRLGKNYCPGRSWEAIGHFLLHLTPKIKIADLGAGEGLLSQLLAKRAEQVVCVDNSAKMIEFGSELAKKNGFSNLSYRLGDIEKIPLEDQSV
;
A
#
# COMPACT_ATOMS: atom_id res chain seq x y z
N MET A 1 6.67 -28.30 9.82
CA MET A 1 6.44 -28.92 8.47
C MET A 1 4.94 -29.17 8.37
N SER A 2 4.23 -28.35 7.63
CA SER A 2 2.81 -28.58 7.34
C SER A 2 2.72 -29.83 6.45
N ASP A 3 2.05 -30.87 6.93
CA ASP A 3 1.84 -32.09 6.14
C ASP A 3 0.96 -31.74 4.93
N SER A 4 1.33 -32.19 3.73
CA SER A 4 0.55 -31.99 2.50
C SER A 4 -0.91 -32.42 2.64
N TRP A 5 -1.18 -33.43 3.49
CA TRP A 5 -2.55 -33.87 3.81
C TRP A 5 -3.34 -32.84 4.61
N GLU A 6 -2.71 -32.12 5.53
CA GLU A 6 -3.35 -31.02 6.27
C GLU A 6 -3.65 -29.85 5.33
N THR A 7 -2.72 -29.52 4.45
CA THR A 7 -2.96 -28.50 3.41
C THR A 7 -4.14 -28.89 2.51
N LEU A 8 -4.23 -30.14 2.04
CA LEU A 8 -5.36 -30.62 1.23
C LEU A 8 -6.69 -30.51 1.99
N LYS A 9 -6.74 -30.88 3.27
CA LYS A 9 -7.94 -30.72 4.09
C LYS A 9 -8.35 -29.26 4.23
N LEU A 10 -7.38 -28.34 4.38
CA LEU A 10 -7.66 -26.90 4.42
C LEU A 10 -8.21 -26.40 3.10
N LEU A 11 -7.69 -26.85 1.99
CA LEU A 11 -8.14 -26.43 0.64
C LEU A 11 -9.46 -27.09 0.20
N ALA A 12 -9.95 -28.10 0.91
CA ALA A 12 -11.22 -28.76 0.60
C ALA A 12 -12.49 -27.94 0.97
N ASP A 13 -12.35 -26.71 1.42
CA ASP A 13 -13.46 -25.82 1.77
C ASP A 13 -13.47 -24.60 0.86
N SER A 14 -14.60 -24.36 0.21
CA SER A 14 -14.76 -23.27 -0.77
C SER A 14 -14.51 -21.88 -0.17
N THR A 15 -14.93 -21.63 1.08
CA THR A 15 -14.72 -20.35 1.75
C THR A 15 -13.24 -20.10 2.00
N ARG A 16 -12.48 -21.11 2.41
CA ARG A 16 -11.04 -20.97 2.61
C ARG A 16 -10.30 -20.70 1.30
N VAL A 17 -10.67 -21.38 0.22
CA VAL A 17 -10.09 -21.09 -1.11
C VAL A 17 -10.42 -19.67 -1.57
N ARG A 18 -11.65 -19.18 -1.34
CA ARG A 18 -12.04 -17.79 -1.63
C ARG A 18 -11.19 -16.80 -0.84
N ILE A 19 -11.03 -17.00 0.47
CA ILE A 19 -10.16 -16.16 1.32
C ILE A 19 -8.72 -16.16 0.78
N LEU A 20 -8.16 -17.32 0.49
CA LEU A 20 -6.79 -17.44 -0.04
C LEU A 20 -6.63 -16.78 -1.40
N SER A 21 -7.62 -16.89 -2.30
CA SER A 21 -7.62 -16.20 -3.60
C SER A 21 -7.63 -14.68 -3.46
N LEU A 22 -8.29 -14.12 -2.46
CA LEU A 22 -8.27 -12.70 -2.15
C LEU A 22 -6.93 -12.27 -1.55
N LEU A 23 -6.41 -13.03 -0.58
CA LEU A 23 -5.14 -12.75 0.09
C LEU A 23 -3.92 -12.94 -0.84
N ALA A 24 -4.08 -13.69 -1.94
CA ALA A 24 -3.07 -13.76 -3.00
C ALA A 24 -2.92 -12.46 -3.79
N LYS A 25 -3.90 -11.57 -3.71
CA LYS A 25 -3.90 -10.28 -4.43
C LYS A 25 -3.59 -9.11 -3.52
N GLU A 26 -4.02 -9.19 -2.25
CA GLU A 26 -3.92 -8.05 -1.34
C GLU A 26 -4.02 -8.50 0.12
N GLU A 27 -3.29 -7.82 0.99
CA GLU A 27 -3.44 -7.94 2.43
C GLU A 27 -4.76 -7.32 2.88
N LEU A 28 -5.58 -8.07 3.63
CA LEU A 28 -6.93 -7.66 4.00
C LEU A 28 -7.17 -7.79 5.51
N SER A 29 -7.90 -6.84 6.07
CA SER A 29 -8.42 -6.95 7.43
C SER A 29 -9.65 -7.85 7.50
N VAL A 30 -9.96 -8.35 8.71
CA VAL A 30 -11.19 -9.14 8.93
C VAL A 30 -12.44 -8.40 8.45
N ALA A 31 -12.53 -7.09 8.71
CA ALA A 31 -13.68 -6.28 8.29
C ALA A 31 -13.80 -6.19 6.76
N GLU A 32 -12.69 -6.09 6.06
CA GLU A 32 -12.69 -6.06 4.59
C GLU A 32 -13.04 -7.43 3.99
N LEU A 33 -12.52 -8.52 4.57
CA LEU A 33 -12.92 -9.87 4.17
C LEU A 33 -14.42 -10.11 4.38
N GLN A 34 -15.00 -9.59 5.47
CA GLN A 34 -16.45 -9.64 5.69
C GLN A 34 -17.21 -8.91 4.58
N GLU A 35 -16.78 -7.69 4.22
CA GLU A 35 -17.44 -6.87 3.20
C GLU A 35 -17.27 -7.50 1.79
N VAL A 36 -16.09 -8.04 1.46
CA VAL A 36 -15.84 -8.67 0.16
C VAL A 36 -16.67 -9.95 -0.01
N LEU A 37 -16.67 -10.82 1.02
CA LEU A 37 -17.26 -12.15 0.95
C LEU A 37 -18.75 -12.19 1.35
N ASP A 38 -19.28 -11.07 1.86
CA ASP A 38 -20.63 -10.96 2.45
C ASP A 38 -20.86 -12.02 3.54
N MET A 39 -19.92 -12.08 4.51
CA MET A 39 -19.93 -13.10 5.57
C MET A 39 -19.74 -12.49 6.94
N GLY A 40 -20.35 -13.10 7.96
CA GLY A 40 -20.22 -12.67 9.34
C GLY A 40 -18.81 -12.85 9.92
N GLN A 41 -18.42 -11.94 10.83
CA GLN A 41 -17.09 -11.89 11.44
C GLN A 41 -16.65 -13.22 12.08
N SER A 42 -17.53 -13.87 12.82
CA SER A 42 -17.24 -15.13 13.49
C SER A 42 -16.80 -16.22 12.51
N ARG A 43 -17.50 -16.32 11.37
CA ARG A 43 -17.20 -17.29 10.32
C ARG A 43 -15.87 -17.01 9.65
N ILE A 44 -15.61 -15.73 9.28
CA ILE A 44 -14.33 -15.30 8.71
C ILE A 44 -13.18 -15.60 9.69
N SER A 45 -13.33 -15.21 10.96
CA SER A 45 -12.31 -15.43 11.99
C SER A 45 -12.00 -16.92 12.21
N SER A 46 -13.02 -17.80 12.18
CA SER A 46 -12.83 -19.25 12.26
C SER A 46 -11.99 -19.77 11.09
N HIS A 47 -12.32 -19.39 9.86
CA HIS A 47 -11.56 -19.82 8.68
C HIS A 47 -10.12 -19.30 8.71
N LEU A 48 -9.93 -18.02 9.07
CA LEU A 48 -8.58 -17.43 9.20
C LEU A 48 -7.76 -18.11 10.30
N GLY A 49 -8.39 -18.49 11.41
CA GLY A 49 -7.74 -19.26 12.47
C GLY A 49 -7.19 -20.60 11.98
N LEU A 50 -7.99 -21.35 11.22
CA LEU A 50 -7.57 -22.62 10.62
C LEU A 50 -6.46 -22.42 9.58
N LEU A 51 -6.58 -21.42 8.72
CA LEU A 51 -5.57 -21.11 7.70
C LEU A 51 -4.24 -20.70 8.34
N ARG A 52 -4.28 -19.92 9.44
CA ARG A 52 -3.09 -19.52 10.20
C ARG A 52 -2.45 -20.72 10.91
N GLN A 53 -3.26 -21.58 11.53
CA GLN A 53 -2.75 -22.81 12.15
C GLN A 53 -2.07 -23.74 11.14
N GLY A 54 -2.57 -23.77 9.91
CA GLY A 54 -1.95 -24.50 8.79
C GLY A 54 -0.82 -23.73 8.10
N GLU A 55 -0.38 -22.60 8.65
CA GLU A 55 0.72 -21.78 8.13
C GLU A 55 0.52 -21.25 6.70
N LEU A 56 -0.72 -21.26 6.16
CA LEU A 56 -1.03 -20.73 4.82
C LEU A 56 -1.18 -19.22 4.80
N VAL A 57 -1.49 -18.63 5.95
CA VAL A 57 -1.59 -17.17 6.10
C VAL A 57 -0.85 -16.73 7.37
N HIS A 58 -0.37 -15.50 7.37
CA HIS A 58 0.11 -14.82 8.58
C HIS A 58 -0.75 -13.61 8.88
N ASP A 59 -0.67 -13.12 10.10
CA ASP A 59 -1.36 -11.90 10.52
C ASP A 59 -0.38 -10.87 11.07
N ARG A 60 -0.68 -9.60 10.87
CA ARG A 60 -0.03 -8.49 11.54
C ARG A 60 -1.06 -7.56 12.16
N ARG A 61 -0.70 -6.95 13.26
CA ARG A 61 -1.56 -6.02 13.98
C ARG A 61 -1.15 -4.58 13.68
N GLU A 62 -2.14 -3.76 13.32
CA GLU A 62 -1.93 -2.33 13.12
C GLU A 62 -3.03 -1.56 13.86
N GLY A 63 -2.67 -0.95 14.99
CA GLY A 63 -3.61 -0.31 15.89
C GLY A 63 -4.69 -1.28 16.41
N LYS A 64 -5.95 -1.01 16.05
CA LYS A 64 -7.11 -1.85 16.41
C LYS A 64 -7.47 -2.88 15.35
N LYS A 65 -6.76 -2.92 14.24
CA LYS A 65 -7.05 -3.82 13.12
C LYS A 65 -6.02 -4.95 13.08
N THR A 66 -6.47 -6.12 12.63
CA THR A 66 -5.61 -7.26 12.29
C THR A 66 -5.75 -7.50 10.80
N PHE A 67 -4.65 -7.47 10.10
CA PHE A 67 -4.53 -7.73 8.67
C PHE A 67 -3.99 -9.14 8.46
N TYR A 68 -4.41 -9.77 7.38
CA TYR A 68 -3.99 -11.10 6.98
C TYR A 68 -3.42 -11.07 5.57
N ALA A 69 -2.35 -11.81 5.34
CA ALA A 69 -1.73 -12.00 4.03
C ALA A 69 -1.35 -13.46 3.84
N LEU A 70 -1.10 -13.88 2.60
CA LEU A 70 -0.51 -15.19 2.34
C LEU A 70 0.86 -15.29 2.99
N ASN A 71 1.17 -16.47 3.50
CA ASN A 71 2.51 -16.77 3.97
C ASN A 71 3.40 -17.16 2.78
N GLU A 72 4.33 -16.31 2.40
CA GLU A 72 5.25 -16.56 1.29
C GLU A 72 6.32 -17.63 1.62
N ALA A 73 6.50 -17.92 2.91
CA ALA A 73 7.49 -18.89 3.39
C ALA A 73 6.91 -20.33 3.55
N VAL A 74 5.73 -20.63 2.95
CA VAL A 74 5.16 -21.97 2.98
C VAL A 74 6.05 -22.97 2.23
N GLU A 75 6.00 -24.22 2.66
CA GLU A 75 6.67 -25.33 1.99
C GLU A 75 6.26 -25.40 0.50
N ILE A 76 7.20 -25.75 -0.38
CA ILE A 76 6.98 -25.80 -1.84
C ILE A 76 5.78 -26.67 -2.23
N GLY A 77 5.54 -27.81 -1.51
CA GLY A 77 4.39 -28.67 -1.74
C GLY A 77 3.06 -27.97 -1.43
N ALA A 78 2.97 -27.28 -0.30
CA ALA A 78 1.79 -26.52 0.10
C ALA A 78 1.55 -25.32 -0.86
N ALA A 79 2.60 -24.62 -1.28
CA ALA A 79 2.48 -23.51 -2.24
C ALA A 79 1.92 -23.99 -3.60
N ARG A 80 2.36 -25.14 -4.11
CA ARG A 80 1.83 -25.73 -5.35
C ARG A 80 0.36 -26.13 -5.23
N LEU A 81 -0.02 -26.74 -4.11
CA LEU A 81 -1.42 -27.12 -3.85
C LEU A 81 -2.31 -25.87 -3.76
N LEU A 82 -1.87 -24.84 -3.05
CA LEU A 82 -2.56 -23.56 -2.95
C LEU A 82 -2.75 -22.92 -4.34
N GLN A 83 -1.69 -22.82 -5.13
CA GLN A 83 -1.74 -22.28 -6.48
C GLN A 83 -2.71 -23.06 -7.37
N ALA A 84 -2.64 -24.40 -7.34
CA ALA A 84 -3.54 -25.25 -8.11
C ALA A 84 -5.00 -25.07 -7.69
N ALA A 85 -5.29 -25.01 -6.39
CA ALA A 85 -6.63 -24.78 -5.86
C ALA A 85 -7.19 -23.43 -6.31
N CYS A 86 -6.44 -22.33 -6.13
CA CYS A 86 -6.87 -21.00 -6.55
C CYS A 86 -7.08 -20.92 -8.07
N SER A 87 -6.15 -21.44 -8.86
CA SER A 87 -6.25 -21.42 -10.34
C SER A 87 -7.43 -22.23 -10.86
N SER A 88 -7.77 -23.35 -10.20
CA SER A 88 -8.90 -24.20 -10.63
C SER A 88 -10.26 -23.53 -10.48
N VAL A 89 -10.40 -22.56 -9.57
CA VAL A 89 -11.64 -21.84 -9.30
C VAL A 89 -11.67 -20.41 -9.84
N GLU A 90 -10.58 -19.91 -10.38
CA GLU A 90 -10.38 -18.49 -10.76
C GLU A 90 -11.48 -17.95 -11.68
N LYS A 91 -11.99 -18.79 -12.60
CA LYS A 91 -13.03 -18.41 -13.58
C LYS A 91 -14.45 -18.74 -13.09
N THR A 92 -14.63 -19.04 -11.83
CA THR A 92 -15.99 -19.25 -11.30
C THR A 92 -16.66 -17.91 -11.03
N ALA A 93 -17.96 -17.82 -11.28
CA ALA A 93 -18.73 -16.59 -11.07
C ALA A 93 -18.59 -16.04 -9.63
N GLN A 94 -18.41 -16.92 -8.66
CA GLN A 94 -18.24 -16.55 -7.25
C GLN A 94 -16.90 -15.83 -7.03
N ILE A 95 -15.79 -16.35 -7.57
CA ILE A 95 -14.46 -15.73 -7.44
C ILE A 95 -14.40 -14.42 -8.24
N GLU A 96 -15.03 -14.35 -9.41
CA GLU A 96 -15.10 -13.11 -10.17
C GLU A 96 -15.86 -12.02 -9.41
N ALA A 97 -16.98 -12.38 -8.75
CA ALA A 97 -17.72 -11.46 -7.88
C ALA A 97 -16.88 -11.00 -6.68
N ASP A 98 -16.15 -11.91 -6.04
CA ASP A 98 -15.25 -11.59 -4.92
C ASP A 98 -14.14 -10.62 -5.36
N HIS A 99 -13.54 -10.83 -6.53
CA HIS A 99 -12.52 -9.93 -7.06
C HIS A 99 -13.09 -8.56 -7.44
N ALA A 100 -14.31 -8.50 -7.96
CA ALA A 100 -14.99 -7.23 -8.22
C ALA A 100 -15.28 -6.45 -6.92
N ASN A 101 -15.68 -7.17 -5.85
CA ASN A 101 -15.89 -6.59 -4.53
C ASN A 101 -14.56 -6.11 -3.93
N LEU A 102 -13.47 -6.89 -4.05
CA LEU A 102 -12.13 -6.50 -3.63
C LEU A 102 -11.73 -5.18 -4.28
N LYS A 103 -11.87 -5.04 -5.59
CA LYS A 103 -11.55 -3.82 -6.32
C LYS A 103 -12.27 -2.61 -5.72
N ARG A 104 -13.58 -2.74 -5.40
CA ARG A 104 -14.34 -1.66 -4.74
C ARG A 104 -13.79 -1.30 -3.36
N ILE A 105 -13.33 -2.28 -2.58
CA ILE A 105 -12.73 -2.04 -1.26
C ILE A 105 -11.41 -1.27 -1.40
N LEU A 106 -10.56 -1.66 -2.35
CA LEU A 106 -9.29 -0.98 -2.62
C LEU A 106 -9.51 0.47 -3.10
N GLU A 107 -10.50 0.69 -3.96
CA GLU A 107 -10.90 2.05 -4.37
C GLU A 107 -11.38 2.90 -3.18
N LYS A 108 -12.17 2.32 -2.26
CA LYS A 108 -12.57 3.01 -1.02
C LYS A 108 -11.37 3.36 -0.12
N ARG A 109 -10.38 2.44 0.01
CA ARG A 109 -9.13 2.73 0.75
C ARG A 109 -8.42 3.93 0.16
N LYS A 110 -8.25 3.93 -1.17
CA LYS A 110 -7.57 5.01 -1.91
C LYS A 110 -8.28 6.35 -1.70
N GLN A 111 -9.59 6.41 -1.91
CA GLN A 111 -10.40 7.61 -1.70
C GLN A 111 -10.31 8.13 -0.25
N LYS A 112 -10.36 7.23 0.73
CA LYS A 112 -10.26 7.62 2.15
C LYS A 112 -8.88 8.19 2.49
N SER A 113 -7.82 7.61 1.95
CA SER A 113 -6.45 8.11 2.09
C SER A 113 -6.32 9.50 1.47
N GLU A 114 -6.78 9.67 0.23
CA GLU A 114 -6.77 10.94 -0.48
C GLU A 114 -7.55 12.03 0.28
N GLN A 115 -8.76 11.72 0.76
CA GLN A 115 -9.57 12.64 1.57
C GLN A 115 -8.85 13.05 2.86
N TYR A 116 -8.19 12.10 3.52
CA TYR A 116 -7.42 12.39 4.72
C TYR A 116 -6.27 13.35 4.41
N PHE A 117 -5.43 13.07 3.42
CA PHE A 117 -4.33 13.95 3.04
C PHE A 117 -4.81 15.32 2.55
N ASN A 118 -5.89 15.36 1.77
CA ASN A 118 -6.54 16.64 1.39
C ASN A 118 -7.01 17.46 2.60
N SER A 119 -7.41 16.79 3.71
CA SER A 119 -7.88 17.47 4.93
C SER A 119 -6.74 18.05 5.78
N VAL A 120 -5.53 17.47 5.68
CA VAL A 120 -4.36 17.85 6.47
C VAL A 120 -3.35 18.71 5.71
N ALA A 121 -3.55 18.92 4.41
CA ALA A 121 -2.72 19.80 3.58
C ALA A 121 -2.57 21.19 4.21
N GLY A 122 -1.35 21.71 4.24
CA GLY A 122 -0.99 22.97 4.90
C GLY A 122 -0.75 22.86 6.41
N ARG A 123 -0.96 21.68 7.01
CA ARG A 123 -0.77 21.42 8.44
C ARG A 123 0.21 20.30 8.75
N LEU A 124 0.63 19.54 7.73
CA LEU A 124 1.45 18.34 7.89
C LEU A 124 2.80 18.67 8.57
N GLY A 125 3.50 19.67 8.08
CA GLY A 125 4.79 20.08 8.63
C GLY A 125 4.73 20.55 10.08
N LYS A 126 3.59 21.12 10.52
CA LYS A 126 3.41 21.61 11.89
C LYS A 126 3.08 20.50 12.88
N ASN A 127 2.29 19.51 12.45
CA ASN A 127 1.69 18.52 13.34
C ASN A 127 2.41 17.17 13.36
N TYR A 128 3.09 16.81 12.26
CA TYR A 128 3.66 15.46 12.08
C TYR A 128 5.19 15.40 12.10
N CYS A 129 5.86 16.56 12.09
CA CYS A 129 7.32 16.63 12.22
C CYS A 129 7.73 17.49 13.43
N PRO A 130 7.31 17.11 14.65
CA PRO A 130 7.71 17.87 15.83
C PRO A 130 9.22 17.73 16.04
N GLY A 131 9.88 18.86 16.27
CA GLY A 131 11.30 18.91 16.64
C GLY A 131 12.30 19.01 15.48
N ARG A 132 11.86 19.09 14.23
CA ARG A 132 12.73 19.31 13.04
C ARG A 132 13.96 18.41 12.92
N SER A 133 14.01 17.29 13.65
CA SER A 133 15.15 16.36 13.62
C SER A 133 15.41 15.77 12.22
N TRP A 134 14.34 15.57 11.41
CA TRP A 134 14.46 15.16 10.02
C TRP A 134 15.15 16.21 9.13
N GLU A 135 14.99 17.50 9.43
CA GLU A 135 15.68 18.56 8.69
C GLU A 135 17.20 18.47 8.88
N ALA A 136 17.65 18.16 10.09
CA ALA A 136 19.09 17.99 10.36
C ALA A 136 19.68 16.82 9.56
N ILE A 137 18.96 15.69 9.51
CA ILE A 137 19.33 14.53 8.67
C ILE A 137 19.31 14.91 7.20
N GLY A 138 18.27 15.61 6.75
CA GLY A 138 18.15 16.10 5.38
C GLY A 138 19.31 17.04 5.00
N HIS A 139 19.68 17.97 5.85
CA HIS A 139 20.84 18.85 5.64
C HIS A 139 22.15 18.06 5.56
N PHE A 140 22.33 17.06 6.41
CA PHE A 140 23.51 16.19 6.36
C PHE A 140 23.58 15.41 5.04
N LEU A 141 22.47 14.81 4.60
CA LEU A 141 22.38 14.08 3.34
C LEU A 141 22.65 14.99 2.12
N LEU A 142 22.22 16.25 2.17
CA LEU A 142 22.49 17.22 1.10
C LEU A 142 23.99 17.40 0.84
N HIS A 143 24.82 17.35 1.87
CA HIS A 143 26.28 17.47 1.70
C HIS A 143 26.89 16.25 1.01
N LEU A 144 26.24 15.09 1.09
CA LEU A 144 26.68 13.85 0.47
C LEU A 144 26.07 13.63 -0.92
N THR A 145 24.99 14.34 -1.26
CA THR A 145 24.27 14.14 -2.51
C THR A 145 24.93 14.93 -3.65
N PRO A 146 25.29 14.28 -4.77
CA PRO A 146 25.76 14.98 -5.97
C PRO A 146 24.64 15.82 -6.57
N LYS A 147 25.01 16.71 -7.54
CA LYS A 147 24.05 17.53 -8.26
C LYS A 147 23.36 16.67 -9.33
N ILE A 148 22.24 16.07 -8.97
CA ILE A 148 21.45 15.14 -9.81
C ILE A 148 20.00 15.58 -9.92
N LYS A 149 19.26 14.95 -10.84
CA LYS A 149 17.80 15.03 -10.90
C LYS A 149 17.20 14.06 -9.90
N ILE A 150 16.14 14.44 -9.22
CA ILE A 150 15.51 13.67 -8.13
C ILE A 150 14.01 13.63 -8.35
N ALA A 151 13.40 12.45 -8.21
CA ALA A 151 11.96 12.32 -8.03
C ALA A 151 11.66 12.03 -6.55
N ASP A 152 10.77 12.80 -5.94
CA ASP A 152 10.23 12.61 -4.60
C ASP A 152 8.82 12.05 -4.74
N LEU A 153 8.64 10.78 -4.44
CA LEU A 153 7.37 10.06 -4.62
C LEU A 153 6.60 10.00 -3.29
N GLY A 154 5.35 10.47 -3.29
CA GLY A 154 4.60 10.71 -2.06
C GLY A 154 5.08 11.97 -1.34
N ALA A 155 5.46 12.99 -2.11
CA ALA A 155 6.13 14.19 -1.61
C ALA A 155 5.30 15.02 -0.62
N GLY A 156 3.97 14.85 -0.57
CA GLY A 156 3.08 15.68 0.21
C GLY A 156 3.23 17.16 -0.14
N GLU A 157 3.48 18.00 0.87
CA GLU A 157 3.72 19.44 0.69
C GLU A 157 5.14 19.74 0.13
N GLY A 158 5.98 18.72 -0.06
CA GLY A 158 7.32 18.85 -0.61
C GLY A 158 8.35 19.52 0.31
N LEU A 159 8.22 19.37 1.61
CA LEU A 159 9.18 19.95 2.56
C LEU A 159 10.59 19.39 2.36
N LEU A 160 10.72 18.07 2.17
CA LEU A 160 11.98 17.43 1.85
C LEU A 160 12.46 17.83 0.45
N SER A 161 11.56 17.87 -0.51
CA SER A 161 11.86 18.28 -1.89
C SER A 161 12.43 19.68 -1.97
N GLN A 162 11.89 20.65 -1.20
CA GLN A 162 12.43 22.01 -1.12
C GLN A 162 13.83 22.03 -0.50
N LEU A 163 14.10 21.15 0.46
CA LEU A 163 15.44 21.00 1.02
C LEU A 163 16.40 20.45 -0.05
N LEU A 164 16.02 19.39 -0.76
CA LEU A 164 16.79 18.79 -1.83
C LEU A 164 17.04 19.76 -3.00
N ALA A 165 16.05 20.57 -3.36
CA ALA A 165 16.13 21.56 -4.43
C ALA A 165 17.23 22.62 -4.23
N LYS A 166 17.70 22.83 -3.00
CA LYS A 166 18.84 23.72 -2.72
C LYS A 166 20.15 23.25 -3.36
N ARG A 167 20.25 21.98 -3.74
CA ARG A 167 21.48 21.38 -4.27
C ARG A 167 21.27 20.54 -5.53
N ALA A 168 20.12 19.92 -5.68
CA ALA A 168 19.77 19.14 -6.87
C ALA A 168 19.77 19.98 -8.15
N GLU A 169 20.01 19.33 -9.28
CA GLU A 169 19.79 19.93 -10.60
C GLU A 169 18.30 20.23 -10.81
N GLN A 170 17.47 19.27 -10.53
CA GLN A 170 16.01 19.35 -10.63
C GLN A 170 15.37 18.42 -9.61
N VAL A 171 14.24 18.81 -9.03
CA VAL A 171 13.40 17.95 -8.21
C VAL A 171 11.99 17.92 -8.78
N VAL A 172 11.43 16.72 -8.94
CA VAL A 172 10.03 16.50 -9.33
C VAL A 172 9.31 15.82 -8.19
N CYS A 173 8.35 16.52 -7.60
CA CYS A 173 7.46 16.00 -6.58
C CYS A 173 6.27 15.32 -7.23
N VAL A 174 5.96 14.11 -6.78
CA VAL A 174 4.75 13.37 -7.19
C VAL A 174 3.94 13.05 -5.95
N ASP A 175 2.66 13.39 -5.96
CA ASP A 175 1.72 13.04 -4.89
C ASP A 175 0.32 12.80 -5.47
N ASN A 176 -0.47 11.96 -4.82
CA ASN A 176 -1.83 11.63 -5.27
C ASN A 176 -2.90 12.59 -4.71
N SER A 177 -2.52 13.53 -3.83
CA SER A 177 -3.40 14.56 -3.28
C SER A 177 -3.26 15.86 -4.05
N ALA A 178 -4.31 16.26 -4.77
CA ALA A 178 -4.34 17.53 -5.51
C ALA A 178 -4.07 18.74 -4.60
N LYS A 179 -4.57 18.72 -3.35
CA LYS A 179 -4.33 19.80 -2.39
C LYS A 179 -2.89 19.86 -1.89
N MET A 180 -2.21 18.71 -1.76
CA MET A 180 -0.77 18.69 -1.43
C MET A 180 0.06 19.29 -2.55
N ILE A 181 -0.25 18.94 -3.80
CA ILE A 181 0.39 19.48 -4.99
C ILE A 181 0.18 21.00 -5.10
N GLU A 182 -1.06 21.46 -4.92
CA GLU A 182 -1.39 22.88 -4.95
C GLU A 182 -0.61 23.66 -3.88
N PHE A 183 -0.74 23.23 -2.62
CA PHE A 183 -0.09 23.88 -1.48
C PHE A 183 1.44 23.86 -1.60
N GLY A 184 2.03 22.71 -1.93
CA GLY A 184 3.47 22.57 -2.11
C GLY A 184 4.01 23.43 -3.26
N SER A 185 3.29 23.49 -4.37
CA SER A 185 3.64 24.32 -5.53
C SER A 185 3.63 25.81 -5.19
N GLU A 186 2.62 26.29 -4.46
CA GLU A 186 2.55 27.68 -3.99
C GLU A 186 3.69 28.00 -3.03
N LEU A 187 3.97 27.10 -2.08
CA LEU A 187 5.04 27.25 -1.12
C LEU A 187 6.42 27.31 -1.81
N ALA A 188 6.65 26.44 -2.79
CA ALA A 188 7.89 26.43 -3.57
C ALA A 188 8.10 27.73 -4.36
N LYS A 189 7.04 28.24 -5.00
CA LYS A 189 7.07 29.56 -5.68
C LYS A 189 7.38 30.69 -4.71
N LYS A 190 6.71 30.70 -3.54
CA LYS A 190 6.94 31.70 -2.49
C LYS A 190 8.38 31.68 -1.97
N ASN A 191 8.99 30.50 -1.89
CA ASN A 191 10.36 30.29 -1.44
C ASN A 191 11.40 30.45 -2.56
N GLY A 192 10.99 30.79 -3.79
CA GLY A 192 11.89 31.14 -4.91
C GLY A 192 12.54 29.94 -5.60
N PHE A 193 12.01 28.73 -5.48
CA PHE A 193 12.55 27.56 -6.17
C PHE A 193 12.10 27.53 -7.63
N SER A 194 13.06 27.55 -8.57
CA SER A 194 12.83 27.42 -10.01
C SER A 194 13.09 26.00 -10.53
N ASN A 195 13.82 25.16 -9.77
CA ASN A 195 14.21 23.81 -10.13
C ASN A 195 13.34 22.74 -9.45
N LEU A 196 12.18 23.12 -8.91
CA LEU A 196 11.23 22.24 -8.22
C LEU A 196 9.89 22.29 -8.93
N SER A 197 9.37 21.12 -9.30
CA SER A 197 8.07 20.98 -9.96
C SER A 197 7.20 19.95 -9.24
N TYR A 198 5.88 20.09 -9.37
CA TYR A 198 4.89 19.22 -8.74
C TYR A 198 3.99 18.59 -9.78
N ARG A 199 3.71 17.29 -9.64
CA ARG A 199 2.84 16.53 -10.52
C ARG A 199 1.85 15.70 -9.70
N LEU A 200 0.58 15.78 -10.04
CA LEU A 200 -0.43 14.89 -9.52
C LEU A 200 -0.22 13.51 -10.14
N GLY A 201 -0.08 12.48 -9.31
CA GLY A 201 0.13 11.13 -9.79
C GLY A 201 0.13 10.08 -8.69
N ASP A 202 0.04 8.84 -9.10
CA ASP A 202 0.09 7.68 -8.23
C ASP A 202 1.48 7.03 -8.31
N ILE A 203 1.99 6.53 -7.18
CA ILE A 203 3.26 5.80 -7.13
C ILE A 203 3.22 4.47 -7.91
N GLU A 204 2.02 3.91 -8.11
CA GLU A 204 1.83 2.73 -8.96
C GLU A 204 1.87 3.06 -10.45
N LYS A 205 1.65 4.33 -10.82
CA LYS A 205 1.72 4.84 -12.19
C LYS A 205 2.36 6.22 -12.18
N ILE A 206 3.67 6.24 -12.07
CA ILE A 206 4.46 7.47 -11.93
C ILE A 206 4.34 8.30 -13.20
N PRO A 207 3.96 9.60 -13.12
CA PRO A 207 3.79 10.48 -14.29
C PRO A 207 5.12 11.07 -14.74
N LEU A 208 6.15 10.24 -14.92
CA LEU A 208 7.47 10.61 -15.40
C LEU A 208 7.82 9.74 -16.61
N GLU A 209 8.64 10.28 -17.50
CA GLU A 209 9.20 9.52 -18.61
C GLU A 209 10.33 8.61 -18.12
N ASP A 210 10.55 7.50 -18.80
CA ASP A 210 11.64 6.58 -18.51
C ASP A 210 12.99 7.31 -18.59
N GLN A 211 13.86 7.04 -17.62
CA GLN A 211 15.20 7.65 -17.51
C GLN A 211 15.23 9.18 -17.42
N SER A 212 14.13 9.81 -16.95
CA SER A 212 14.05 11.28 -16.81
C SER A 212 14.71 11.81 -15.52
N VAL A 213 14.94 10.93 -14.54
CA VAL A 213 15.56 11.21 -13.23
C VAL A 213 16.61 10.17 -12.88
#